data_8eb31c580c95e0c4cc75180471c147d1
#
_entry.id   8eb31c580c95e0c4cc75180471c147d1
#
_cell.length_a   1.000
_cell.length_b   1.000
_cell.length_c   1.000
_cell.angle_alpha   90.00
_cell.angle_beta   90.00
_cell.angle_gamma   90.00
#
_symmetry.space_group_name_H-M   'P 1'
#
loop_
_entity.id
_entity.type
_entity.pdbx_description
1 polymer ?
#
loop_
_entity_poly.entity_id
_entity_poly.type
_entity_poly.pdbx_seq_one_letter_code
_entity_poly.pdbx_strand_id
1 'polypeptide(L)'
;WLFIRDSASTWYNNQIAAGKTPAEIDAYLSQFDVWDRYDYDGDANFNEPDGYIDHFQAVHAGEGQETGGGAQGTNAIWSHRWYAYYTLQGSAGPAFNKLGGLQVGGSSYWIGDYTVEPENGGVGVFAHEFAHDLGLPDLYDTSGNTGGAENSTGFWTLMSGGSYGASGKAADGIGTKPVHMSAYEKLFLGWSNAAVVNYDETAFLKMGPAEFNSADPQQLLVLLPDKEVESFIGAPYAGSYYYFSGAGNDLDNSMTR
;
A
#
# COMPACT_ATOMS: atom_id res chain seq x y z
N TRP A 1 14.02 -3.69 8.29
CA TRP A 1 13.40 -4.88 8.92
C TRP A 1 13.92 -5.12 10.35
N LEU A 2 15.19 -4.77 10.68
CA LEU A 2 15.74 -4.93 12.05
C LEU A 2 14.90 -4.16 13.08
N PHE A 3 14.53 -2.93 12.77
CA PHE A 3 13.67 -2.13 13.61
C PHE A 3 12.31 -2.82 13.88
N ILE A 4 11.69 -3.39 12.84
CA ILE A 4 10.42 -4.12 12.95
C ILE A 4 10.56 -5.34 13.85
N ARG A 5 11.61 -6.15 13.63
CA ARG A 5 11.90 -7.32 14.45
C ARG A 5 12.05 -6.98 15.94
N ASP A 6 12.87 -5.96 16.20
CA ASP A 6 13.18 -5.58 17.57
C ASP A 6 11.97 -4.95 18.27
N SER A 7 11.17 -4.18 17.54
CA SER A 7 9.91 -3.60 18.04
C SER A 7 8.89 -4.69 18.39
N ALA A 8 8.64 -5.63 17.48
CA ALA A 8 7.71 -6.73 17.70
C ALA A 8 8.15 -7.63 18.87
N SER A 9 9.45 -7.96 18.95
CA SER A 9 10.00 -8.75 20.04
C SER A 9 9.92 -8.02 21.38
N THR A 10 10.20 -6.72 21.39
CA THR A 10 10.09 -5.88 22.59
C THR A 10 8.65 -5.79 23.07
N TRP A 11 7.71 -5.57 22.14
CA TRP A 11 6.29 -5.55 22.47
C TRP A 11 5.86 -6.86 23.14
N TYR A 12 6.19 -8.01 22.54
CA TYR A 12 5.87 -9.32 23.09
C TYR A 12 6.43 -9.51 24.50
N ASN A 13 7.72 -9.22 24.68
CA ASN A 13 8.38 -9.34 25.99
C ASN A 13 7.75 -8.44 27.04
N ASN A 14 7.32 -7.25 26.67
CA ASN A 14 6.60 -6.33 27.56
C ASN A 14 5.23 -6.88 27.98
N GLN A 15 4.51 -7.58 27.07
CA GLN A 15 3.26 -8.25 27.42
C GLN A 15 3.50 -9.39 28.43
N ILE A 16 4.54 -10.18 28.24
CA ILE A 16 4.95 -11.23 29.20
C ILE A 16 5.31 -10.61 30.57
N ALA A 17 6.12 -9.54 30.56
CA ALA A 17 6.51 -8.84 31.78
C ALA A 17 5.31 -8.20 32.52
N ALA A 18 4.25 -7.83 31.79
CA ALA A 18 2.98 -7.37 32.33
C ALA A 18 2.08 -8.51 32.86
N GLY A 19 2.56 -9.75 32.82
CA GLY A 19 1.88 -10.92 33.39
C GLY A 19 0.93 -11.65 32.42
N LYS A 20 0.91 -11.29 31.15
CA LYS A 20 0.14 -12.04 30.15
C LYS A 20 0.82 -13.35 29.82
N THR A 21 0.01 -14.37 29.63
CA THR A 21 0.47 -15.67 29.12
C THR A 21 0.65 -15.65 27.61
N PRO A 22 1.48 -16.51 27.01
CA PRO A 22 1.58 -16.66 25.56
C PRO A 22 0.23 -16.89 24.88
N ALA A 23 -0.66 -17.68 25.49
CA ALA A 23 -1.99 -17.95 24.95
C ALA A 23 -2.89 -16.70 24.91
N GLU A 24 -2.79 -15.81 25.90
CA GLU A 24 -3.53 -14.54 25.90
C GLU A 24 -2.98 -13.57 24.85
N ILE A 25 -1.67 -13.63 24.59
CA ILE A 25 -1.04 -12.83 23.53
C ILE A 25 -1.47 -13.34 22.16
N ASP A 26 -1.44 -14.65 21.94
CA ASP A 26 -1.90 -15.28 20.69
C ASP A 26 -3.39 -14.98 20.45
N ALA A 27 -4.23 -15.09 21.48
CA ALA A 27 -5.65 -14.71 21.37
C ALA A 27 -5.87 -13.23 21.05
N TYR A 28 -4.96 -12.34 21.47
CA TYR A 28 -4.99 -10.93 21.07
C TYR A 28 -4.56 -10.75 19.62
N LEU A 29 -3.48 -11.41 19.19
CA LEU A 29 -2.93 -11.27 17.85
C LEU A 29 -3.85 -11.90 16.79
N SER A 30 -4.62 -12.94 17.12
CA SER A 30 -5.57 -13.57 16.19
C SER A 30 -6.64 -12.63 15.63
N GLN A 31 -6.86 -11.50 16.28
CA GLN A 31 -7.81 -10.49 15.79
C GLN A 31 -7.30 -9.70 14.58
N PHE A 32 -6.01 -9.81 14.28
CA PHE A 32 -5.31 -9.11 13.22
C PHE A 32 -4.80 -10.06 12.12
N ASP A 33 -5.27 -11.28 12.11
CA ASP A 33 -5.02 -12.32 11.13
C ASP A 33 -6.37 -12.90 10.71
N VAL A 34 -7.01 -12.23 9.73
CA VAL A 34 -8.36 -12.54 9.25
C VAL A 34 -8.43 -12.60 7.73
N TRP A 35 -7.34 -12.31 7.07
CA TRP A 35 -7.25 -12.22 5.63
C TRP A 35 -6.03 -12.98 5.09
N ASP A 36 -6.29 -14.04 4.29
CA ASP A 36 -5.26 -14.71 3.51
C ASP A 36 -5.03 -13.98 2.19
N ARG A 37 -4.10 -13.03 2.20
CA ARG A 37 -3.79 -12.19 1.03
C ARG A 37 -3.32 -12.98 -0.17
N TYR A 38 -2.63 -14.07 0.04
CA TYR A 38 -1.93 -14.82 -1.01
C TYR A 38 -2.53 -16.19 -1.29
N ASP A 39 -3.69 -16.51 -0.67
CA ASP A 39 -4.37 -17.79 -0.90
C ASP A 39 -3.37 -18.97 -0.73
N TYR A 40 -2.77 -19.07 0.45
CA TYR A 40 -1.64 -19.97 0.73
C TYR A 40 -1.97 -21.44 0.50
N ASP A 41 -3.23 -21.83 0.65
CA ASP A 41 -3.69 -23.20 0.47
C ASP A 41 -4.40 -23.43 -0.88
N GLY A 42 -4.64 -22.37 -1.64
CA GLY A 42 -5.14 -22.43 -3.02
C GLY A 42 -6.64 -22.74 -3.11
N ASP A 43 -7.42 -22.45 -2.07
CA ASP A 43 -8.85 -22.73 -2.04
C ASP A 43 -9.73 -21.58 -2.53
N ALA A 44 -9.12 -20.44 -2.85
CA ALA A 44 -9.74 -19.18 -3.29
C ALA A 44 -10.61 -18.50 -2.21
N ASN A 45 -10.41 -18.83 -0.93
CA ASN A 45 -11.02 -18.16 0.20
C ASN A 45 -10.02 -17.18 0.85
N PHE A 46 -10.08 -15.93 0.49
CA PHE A 46 -9.22 -14.87 1.03
C PHE A 46 -9.68 -14.34 2.41
N ASN A 47 -10.78 -14.84 2.97
CA ASN A 47 -11.34 -14.36 4.25
C ASN A 47 -11.07 -15.36 5.37
N GLU A 48 -9.83 -15.73 5.54
CA GLU A 48 -9.39 -16.66 6.56
C GLU A 48 -7.98 -16.36 7.07
N PRO A 49 -7.59 -16.84 8.27
CA PRO A 49 -6.26 -16.57 8.80
C PRO A 49 -5.19 -17.40 8.11
N ASP A 50 -4.06 -16.78 7.82
CA ASP A 50 -2.88 -17.40 7.20
C ASP A 50 -1.65 -17.46 8.13
N GLY A 51 -1.79 -16.95 9.35
CA GLY A 51 -0.74 -16.90 10.36
C GLY A 51 0.12 -15.62 10.31
N TYR A 52 -0.18 -14.71 9.39
CA TYR A 52 0.45 -13.40 9.30
C TYR A 52 -0.50 -12.30 9.77
N ILE A 53 0.06 -11.26 10.37
CA ILE A 53 -0.68 -10.05 10.71
C ILE A 53 -1.02 -9.33 9.39
N ASP A 54 -2.30 -9.08 9.13
CA ASP A 54 -2.80 -8.51 7.87
C ASP A 54 -2.22 -7.13 7.56
N HIS A 55 -2.15 -6.27 8.59
CA HIS A 55 -1.67 -4.89 8.49
C HIS A 55 -0.76 -4.59 9.67
N PHE A 56 0.52 -4.38 9.41
CA PHE A 56 1.48 -4.01 10.44
C PHE A 56 2.11 -2.66 10.13
N GLN A 57 1.88 -1.72 11.02
CA GLN A 57 2.45 -0.38 10.95
C GLN A 57 3.31 -0.10 12.17
N ALA A 58 4.54 0.39 11.94
CA ALA A 58 5.47 0.77 12.98
C ALA A 58 5.76 2.25 12.92
N VAL A 59 5.54 2.96 14.03
CA VAL A 59 5.86 4.38 14.15
C VAL A 59 7.15 4.53 14.96
N HIS A 60 8.15 5.19 14.39
CA HIS A 60 9.39 5.51 15.11
C HIS A 60 9.40 6.96 15.61
N ALA A 61 10.18 7.21 16.67
CA ALA A 61 10.34 8.54 17.22
C ALA A 61 11.11 9.47 16.27
N GLY A 62 10.75 10.74 16.30
CA GLY A 62 11.44 11.80 15.58
C GLY A 62 11.00 11.97 14.14
N GLU A 63 11.92 12.48 13.32
CA GLU A 63 11.68 12.79 11.92
C GLU A 63 12.12 11.65 10.99
N GLY A 64 11.41 11.49 9.89
CA GLY A 64 11.83 10.60 8.81
C GLY A 64 12.96 11.20 7.96
N GLN A 65 13.70 10.34 7.27
CA GLN A 65 14.78 10.79 6.39
C GLN A 65 14.27 11.71 5.26
N GLU A 66 13.04 11.54 4.82
CA GLU A 66 12.36 12.35 3.79
C GLU A 66 12.24 13.83 4.19
N THR A 67 12.32 14.15 5.48
CA THR A 67 12.35 15.53 6.00
C THR A 67 13.73 15.97 6.49
N GLY A 68 14.76 15.18 6.20
CA GLY A 68 16.12 15.45 6.63
C GLY A 68 16.57 14.70 7.88
N GLY A 69 15.68 13.93 8.52
CA GLY A 69 16.00 13.00 9.60
C GLY A 69 16.31 13.62 10.96
N GLY A 70 16.08 14.92 11.14
CA GLY A 70 16.29 15.61 12.41
C GLY A 70 17.68 15.37 13.00
N ALA A 71 17.73 14.93 14.24
CA ALA A 71 19.01 14.64 14.94
C ALA A 71 19.78 13.46 14.36
N GLN A 72 19.17 12.58 13.58
CA GLN A 72 19.75 11.38 12.98
C GLN A 72 20.21 11.60 11.55
N GLY A 73 19.75 12.66 10.89
CA GLY A 73 20.13 13.02 9.53
C GLY A 73 19.91 11.87 8.55
N THR A 74 20.92 11.54 7.78
CA THR A 74 20.88 10.46 6.77
C THR A 74 20.77 9.05 7.35
N ASN A 75 20.86 8.87 8.66
CA ASN A 75 20.67 7.60 9.34
C ASN A 75 19.21 7.40 9.84
N ALA A 76 18.35 8.38 9.65
CA ALA A 76 16.93 8.23 9.95
C ALA A 76 16.27 7.23 9.01
N ILE A 77 15.18 6.64 9.47
CA ILE A 77 14.39 5.73 8.64
C ILE A 77 13.58 6.57 7.67
N TRP A 78 13.62 6.22 6.38
CA TRP A 78 12.70 6.74 5.37
C TRP A 78 11.36 6.03 5.50
N SER A 79 10.25 6.75 5.44
CA SER A 79 8.92 6.15 5.41
C SER A 79 8.78 5.20 4.22
N HIS A 80 8.30 3.99 4.48
CA HIS A 80 8.16 3.01 3.40
C HIS A 80 7.24 1.85 3.81
N ARG A 81 6.64 1.22 2.80
CA ARG A 81 6.10 -0.13 2.89
C ARG A 81 7.13 -1.12 2.34
N TRP A 82 7.36 -2.24 3.03
CA TRP A 82 8.28 -3.27 2.58
C TRP A 82 7.88 -4.67 3.06
N TYR A 83 8.60 -5.66 2.55
CA TYR A 83 8.32 -7.07 2.79
C TYR A 83 9.36 -7.71 3.70
N ALA A 84 8.95 -8.16 4.87
CA ALA A 84 9.76 -9.01 5.73
C ALA A 84 9.83 -10.46 5.21
N TYR A 85 8.91 -10.88 4.35
CA TYR A 85 8.90 -12.19 3.70
C TYR A 85 10.24 -12.55 3.04
N TYR A 86 10.96 -11.59 2.47
CA TYR A 86 12.27 -11.82 1.89
C TYR A 86 13.31 -12.33 2.89
N THR A 87 13.04 -12.18 4.19
CA THR A 87 13.85 -12.73 5.24
C THR A 87 13.41 -14.16 5.48
N LEU A 88 14.30 -15.12 5.16
CA LEU A 88 14.06 -16.55 5.40
C LEU A 88 12.88 -17.15 4.62
N GLN A 89 12.57 -16.62 3.44
CA GLN A 89 11.51 -17.13 2.58
C GLN A 89 11.64 -18.65 2.37
N GLY A 90 10.53 -19.37 2.53
CA GLY A 90 10.44 -20.82 2.41
C GLY A 90 11.01 -21.60 3.59
N SER A 91 11.66 -20.96 4.56
CA SER A 91 12.26 -21.64 5.73
C SER A 91 11.67 -21.22 7.07
N ALA A 92 11.09 -20.02 7.15
CA ALA A 92 10.46 -19.49 8.35
C ALA A 92 9.03 -19.02 8.04
N GLY A 93 8.22 -18.90 9.08
CA GLY A 93 6.80 -18.55 8.98
C GLY A 93 5.94 -19.41 9.91
N PRO A 94 4.62 -19.22 9.90
CA PRO A 94 3.68 -20.11 10.56
C PRO A 94 3.93 -21.58 10.19
N ALA A 95 3.53 -22.51 11.03
CA ALA A 95 3.84 -23.93 10.84
C ALA A 95 3.34 -24.49 9.50
N PHE A 96 2.24 -23.95 9.00
CA PHE A 96 1.56 -24.37 7.77
C PHE A 96 1.83 -23.43 6.57
N ASN A 97 2.36 -22.22 6.79
CA ASN A 97 2.55 -21.20 5.76
C ASN A 97 3.93 -20.52 5.89
N LYS A 98 4.95 -21.05 5.23
CA LYS A 98 6.34 -20.60 5.40
C LYS A 98 6.79 -19.62 4.31
N LEU A 99 6.14 -18.48 4.23
CA LEU A 99 6.50 -17.43 3.27
C LEU A 99 7.74 -16.62 3.68
N GLY A 100 8.26 -16.83 4.89
CA GLY A 100 9.33 -16.02 5.47
C GLY A 100 8.75 -15.03 6.49
N GLY A 101 9.49 -13.96 6.81
CA GLY A 101 8.99 -12.91 7.69
C GLY A 101 9.61 -12.90 9.07
N LEU A 102 8.97 -12.19 9.98
CA LEU A 102 9.43 -11.95 11.34
C LEU A 102 8.37 -12.44 12.35
N GLN A 103 8.76 -13.36 13.22
CA GLN A 103 7.87 -13.81 14.28
C GLN A 103 7.66 -12.70 15.32
N VAL A 104 6.43 -12.55 15.79
CA VAL A 104 6.10 -11.60 16.87
C VAL A 104 6.52 -12.18 18.21
N GLY A 105 7.78 -12.03 18.54
CA GLY A 105 8.37 -12.58 19.76
C GLY A 105 8.28 -14.11 19.79
N GLY A 106 7.63 -14.65 20.83
CA GLY A 106 7.39 -16.09 20.99
C GLY A 106 5.96 -16.51 20.65
N SER A 107 5.18 -15.67 19.95
CA SER A 107 3.80 -15.96 19.54
C SER A 107 3.75 -16.89 18.34
N SER A 108 2.54 -17.34 17.98
CA SER A 108 2.29 -18.11 16.75
C SER A 108 2.22 -17.24 15.50
N TYR A 109 2.20 -15.90 15.63
CA TYR A 109 1.94 -14.94 14.56
C TYR A 109 3.21 -14.32 14.00
N TRP A 110 3.15 -13.96 12.72
CA TRP A 110 4.26 -13.45 11.94
C TRP A 110 3.92 -12.12 11.28
N ILE A 111 4.94 -11.33 10.97
CA ILE A 111 4.86 -10.12 10.17
C ILE A 111 5.47 -10.45 8.81
N GLY A 112 4.68 -10.42 7.76
CA GLY A 112 5.10 -10.71 6.39
C GLY A 112 5.49 -9.47 5.63
N ASP A 113 4.75 -8.40 5.79
CA ASP A 113 5.02 -7.06 5.28
C ASP A 113 4.70 -6.02 6.35
N TYR A 114 5.12 -4.79 6.12
CA TYR A 114 4.98 -3.72 7.10
C TYR A 114 5.06 -2.35 6.44
N THR A 115 4.47 -1.37 7.11
CA THR A 115 4.76 0.03 6.90
C THR A 115 5.53 0.61 8.08
N VAL A 116 6.37 1.61 7.83
CA VAL A 116 7.09 2.34 8.88
C VAL A 116 7.12 3.82 8.57
N GLU A 117 6.74 4.62 9.55
CA GLU A 117 6.64 6.09 9.45
C GLU A 117 7.18 6.76 10.72
N PRO A 118 7.61 8.03 10.62
CA PRO A 118 8.02 8.81 11.78
C PRO A 118 6.81 9.37 12.53
N GLU A 119 6.93 9.54 13.85
CA GLU A 119 5.90 10.22 14.64
C GLU A 119 5.62 11.67 14.18
N ASN A 120 6.62 12.30 13.56
CA ASN A 120 6.51 13.65 12.99
C ASN A 120 6.07 13.65 11.52
N GLY A 121 5.74 12.50 10.93
CA GLY A 121 5.16 12.40 9.60
C GLY A 121 3.73 12.97 9.59
N GLY A 122 3.39 13.71 8.54
CA GLY A 122 2.01 14.16 8.35
C GLY A 122 1.09 13.02 7.89
N VAL A 123 -0.21 13.23 8.03
CA VAL A 123 -1.23 12.24 7.63
C VAL A 123 -1.07 11.76 6.17
N GLY A 124 -0.52 12.59 5.29
CA GLY A 124 -0.27 12.23 3.90
C GLY A 124 0.79 11.16 3.74
N VAL A 125 1.85 11.17 4.57
CA VAL A 125 2.89 10.14 4.57
C VAL A 125 2.28 8.82 5.05
N PHE A 126 1.60 8.83 6.18
CA PHE A 126 0.90 7.63 6.71
C PHE A 126 -0.11 7.06 5.71
N ALA A 127 -0.90 7.93 5.08
CA ALA A 127 -1.89 7.49 4.09
C ALA A 127 -1.26 6.93 2.82
N HIS A 128 -0.11 7.46 2.38
CA HIS A 128 0.65 6.96 1.23
C HIS A 128 1.17 5.53 1.51
N GLU A 129 1.87 5.34 2.62
CA GLU A 129 2.41 4.01 2.96
C GLU A 129 1.30 2.99 3.20
N PHE A 130 0.22 3.39 3.90
CA PHE A 130 -0.92 2.50 4.08
C PHE A 130 -1.65 2.19 2.77
N ALA A 131 -1.67 3.11 1.81
CA ALA A 131 -2.23 2.84 0.49
C ALA A 131 -1.41 1.80 -0.30
N HIS A 132 -0.09 1.73 -0.08
CA HIS A 132 0.72 0.62 -0.57
C HIS A 132 0.33 -0.71 0.06
N ASP A 133 0.00 -0.70 1.34
CA ASP A 133 -0.49 -1.90 2.03
C ASP A 133 -1.84 -2.38 1.47
N LEU A 134 -2.67 -1.45 0.99
CA LEU A 134 -3.89 -1.76 0.25
C LEU A 134 -3.65 -2.17 -1.22
N GLY A 135 -2.41 -2.19 -1.68
CA GLY A 135 -2.01 -2.67 -3.00
C GLY A 135 -1.77 -1.58 -4.05
N LEU A 136 -1.87 -0.29 -3.71
CA LEU A 136 -1.59 0.77 -4.68
C LEU A 136 -0.08 0.92 -4.94
N PRO A 137 0.35 1.08 -6.19
CA PRO A 137 1.74 1.35 -6.54
C PRO A 137 2.08 2.84 -6.37
N ASP A 138 3.38 3.15 -6.33
CA ASP A 138 3.85 4.50 -6.59
C ASP A 138 3.47 4.96 -8.00
N LEU A 139 3.06 6.23 -8.10
CA LEU A 139 2.75 6.87 -9.38
C LEU A 139 3.82 7.92 -9.77
N TYR A 140 5.06 7.64 -9.43
CA TYR A 140 6.26 8.35 -9.87
C TYR A 140 7.32 7.34 -10.33
N ASP A 141 8.38 7.81 -10.98
CA ASP A 141 9.44 6.94 -11.49
C ASP A 141 10.30 6.39 -10.33
N THR A 142 10.15 5.12 -10.02
CA THR A 142 10.92 4.39 -9.01
C THR A 142 12.19 3.75 -9.55
N SER A 143 12.46 3.88 -10.86
CA SER A 143 13.62 3.22 -11.52
C SER A 143 14.95 3.91 -11.22
N GLY A 144 14.92 5.14 -10.70
CA GLY A 144 16.09 5.98 -10.54
C GLY A 144 16.64 6.56 -11.85
N ASN A 145 15.99 6.27 -12.97
CA ASN A 145 16.28 6.88 -14.25
C ASN A 145 15.37 8.10 -14.44
N THR A 146 15.78 9.19 -13.87
CA THR A 146 14.91 10.36 -13.80
C THR A 146 14.55 10.95 -15.16
N GLY A 147 15.37 10.86 -16.17
CA GLY A 147 15.08 11.31 -17.54
C GLY A 147 14.07 12.47 -17.66
N GLY A 148 13.70 13.10 -16.55
CA GLY A 148 12.66 14.10 -16.41
C GLY A 148 11.27 13.57 -16.01
N ALA A 149 11.11 12.28 -15.75
CA ALA A 149 9.81 11.63 -15.48
C ALA A 149 9.61 11.20 -14.02
N GLU A 150 10.53 11.50 -13.13
CA GLU A 150 10.53 11.02 -11.74
C GLU A 150 9.26 11.36 -10.94
N ASN A 151 8.48 12.29 -11.41
CA ASN A 151 7.26 12.74 -10.74
C ASN A 151 6.10 12.86 -11.74
N SER A 152 5.79 11.77 -12.43
CA SER A 152 4.87 11.74 -13.58
C SER A 152 3.46 12.26 -13.27
N THR A 153 2.91 11.96 -12.07
CA THR A 153 1.63 12.53 -11.62
C THR A 153 1.81 13.76 -10.72
N GLY A 154 3.03 14.07 -10.33
CA GLY A 154 3.39 15.24 -9.55
C GLY A 154 2.64 15.30 -8.22
N PHE A 155 2.10 16.46 -7.91
CA PHE A 155 1.34 16.71 -6.69
C PHE A 155 -0.17 16.45 -6.83
N TRP A 156 -0.61 15.75 -7.89
CA TRP A 156 -2.03 15.56 -8.16
C TRP A 156 -2.61 14.29 -7.55
N THR A 157 -1.77 13.46 -6.94
CA THR A 157 -2.23 12.22 -6.30
C THR A 157 -1.47 11.90 -5.02
N LEU A 158 -2.13 11.17 -4.13
CA LEU A 158 -1.57 10.69 -2.87
C LEU A 158 -0.37 9.75 -3.12
N MET A 159 -0.42 8.91 -4.18
CA MET A 159 0.62 7.93 -4.50
C MET A 159 1.81 8.54 -5.26
N SER A 160 2.00 9.84 -5.15
CA SER A 160 3.14 10.61 -5.66
C SER A 160 3.42 11.81 -4.74
N GLY A 161 3.98 12.89 -5.24
CA GLY A 161 4.31 14.10 -4.47
C GLY A 161 3.15 14.75 -3.71
N GLY A 162 1.91 14.39 -4.03
CA GLY A 162 0.73 14.87 -3.32
C GLY A 162 0.62 14.42 -1.87
N SER A 163 1.30 13.33 -1.49
CA SER A 163 1.43 12.89 -0.09
C SER A 163 2.16 13.91 0.79
N TYR A 164 3.06 14.71 0.19
CA TYR A 164 3.86 15.72 0.88
C TYR A 164 3.16 17.08 1.00
N GLY A 165 1.91 17.17 0.56
CA GLY A 165 1.13 18.41 0.65
C GLY A 165 1.12 19.00 2.06
N ALA A 166 1.34 20.32 2.17
CA ALA A 166 1.43 21.03 3.44
C ALA A 166 0.78 22.41 3.35
N SER A 167 0.68 23.10 4.48
CA SER A 167 0.12 24.46 4.57
C SER A 167 1.02 25.54 3.95
N GLY A 168 2.26 25.18 3.59
CA GLY A 168 3.31 26.12 3.18
C GLY A 168 4.06 26.79 4.35
N LYS A 169 3.74 26.42 5.58
CA LYS A 169 4.50 26.87 6.77
C LYS A 169 5.51 25.80 7.14
N ALA A 170 6.77 26.17 7.24
CA ALA A 170 7.87 25.24 7.55
C ALA A 170 7.63 24.47 8.88
N ALA A 171 6.96 25.10 9.86
CA ALA A 171 6.66 24.49 11.15
C ALA A 171 5.64 23.34 11.09
N ASP A 172 4.85 23.25 9.99
CA ASP A 172 3.81 22.22 9.88
C ASP A 172 4.38 20.90 9.35
N GLY A 173 5.59 20.90 8.80
CA GLY A 173 6.19 19.71 8.17
C GLY A 173 5.51 19.32 6.84
N ILE A 174 5.88 18.17 6.31
CA ILE A 174 5.29 17.60 5.11
C ILE A 174 4.05 16.75 5.45
N GLY A 175 3.19 16.51 4.47
CA GLY A 175 2.07 15.58 4.59
C GLY A 175 0.93 16.04 5.51
N THR A 176 0.94 17.28 5.98
CA THR A 176 -0.10 17.79 6.88
C THR A 176 -1.40 18.16 6.17
N LYS A 177 -1.31 18.39 4.87
CA LYS A 177 -2.44 18.64 3.96
C LYS A 177 -2.22 17.92 2.63
N PRO A 178 -2.27 16.59 2.62
CA PRO A 178 -2.11 15.84 1.38
C PRO A 178 -3.24 16.16 0.40
N VAL A 179 -2.98 15.90 -0.86
CA VAL A 179 -4.03 15.87 -1.87
C VAL A 179 -4.83 14.59 -1.75
N HIS A 180 -5.98 14.59 -2.38
CA HIS A 180 -6.87 13.43 -2.40
C HIS A 180 -6.32 12.33 -3.32
N MET A 181 -6.78 11.10 -3.11
CA MET A 181 -6.60 10.02 -4.06
C MET A 181 -7.23 10.37 -5.41
N SER A 182 -6.55 10.03 -6.49
CA SER A 182 -7.08 10.16 -7.85
C SER A 182 -8.26 9.21 -8.11
N ALA A 183 -8.97 9.43 -9.20
CA ALA A 183 -10.04 8.54 -9.63
C ALA A 183 -9.50 7.12 -9.94
N TYR A 184 -8.28 7.03 -10.49
CA TYR A 184 -7.60 5.76 -10.75
C TYR A 184 -7.37 4.96 -9.47
N GLU A 185 -6.77 5.57 -8.45
CA GLU A 185 -6.50 4.92 -7.16
C GLU A 185 -7.79 4.44 -6.49
N LYS A 186 -8.82 5.27 -6.48
CA LYS A 186 -10.13 4.90 -5.95
C LYS A 186 -10.81 3.78 -6.73
N LEU A 187 -10.66 3.77 -8.06
CA LEU A 187 -11.20 2.70 -8.88
C LEU A 187 -10.49 1.38 -8.59
N PHE A 188 -9.15 1.42 -8.48
CA PHE A 188 -8.34 0.24 -8.13
C PHE A 188 -8.79 -0.37 -6.80
N LEU A 189 -9.08 0.47 -5.81
CA LEU A 189 -9.57 0.05 -4.49
C LEU A 189 -11.07 -0.29 -4.48
N GLY A 190 -11.78 -0.15 -5.60
CA GLY A 190 -13.23 -0.37 -5.64
C GLY A 190 -14.05 0.73 -4.95
N TRP A 191 -13.47 1.90 -4.73
CA TRP A 191 -14.10 3.00 -3.99
C TRP A 191 -14.76 4.05 -4.89
N SER A 192 -14.69 3.90 -6.19
CA SER A 192 -15.30 4.83 -7.14
C SER A 192 -16.03 4.11 -8.27
N ASN A 193 -16.94 4.85 -8.91
CA ASN A 193 -17.68 4.39 -10.07
C ASN A 193 -16.98 4.84 -11.35
N ALA A 194 -16.96 3.95 -12.37
CA ALA A 194 -16.51 4.28 -13.71
C ALA A 194 -17.66 4.18 -14.71
N ALA A 195 -17.65 5.08 -15.70
CA ALA A 195 -18.43 4.90 -16.91
C ALA A 195 -17.62 4.09 -17.91
N VAL A 196 -18.24 3.15 -18.58
CA VAL A 196 -17.60 2.30 -19.58
C VAL A 196 -18.18 2.61 -20.95
N VAL A 197 -17.33 2.88 -21.93
CA VAL A 197 -17.74 3.13 -23.33
C VAL A 197 -16.87 2.30 -24.27
N ASN A 198 -17.41 1.93 -25.42
CA ASN A 198 -16.59 1.27 -26.45
C ASN A 198 -15.74 2.32 -27.19
N TYR A 199 -14.58 1.91 -27.69
CA TYR A 199 -13.63 2.80 -28.37
C TYR A 199 -14.19 3.50 -29.62
N ASP A 200 -15.21 2.91 -30.26
CA ASP A 200 -15.88 3.40 -31.44
C ASP A 200 -17.20 4.16 -31.15
N GLU A 201 -17.55 4.30 -29.88
CA GLU A 201 -18.73 5.03 -29.45
C GLU A 201 -18.45 6.51 -29.19
N THR A 202 -19.46 7.35 -29.50
CA THR A 202 -19.47 8.75 -29.05
C THR A 202 -20.40 8.86 -27.86
N ALA A 203 -19.87 9.25 -26.70
CA ALA A 203 -20.66 9.43 -25.48
C ALA A 203 -20.53 10.84 -24.92
N PHE A 204 -21.64 11.34 -24.35
CA PHE A 204 -21.64 12.59 -23.57
C PHE A 204 -21.94 12.19 -22.12
N LEU A 205 -20.95 12.34 -21.25
CA LEU A 205 -21.02 11.88 -19.87
C LEU A 205 -20.89 13.07 -18.91
N LYS A 206 -21.69 13.08 -17.88
CA LYS A 206 -21.47 13.94 -16.72
C LYS A 206 -20.53 13.20 -15.78
N MET A 207 -19.43 13.82 -15.42
CA MET A 207 -18.42 13.26 -14.53
C MET A 207 -18.49 13.96 -13.16
N GLY A 208 -18.36 13.16 -12.10
CA GLY A 208 -18.22 13.65 -10.75
C GLY A 208 -16.74 13.87 -10.39
N PRO A 209 -16.44 14.80 -9.47
CA PRO A 209 -15.07 14.96 -8.98
C PRO A 209 -14.64 13.75 -8.13
N ALA A 210 -13.36 13.37 -8.22
CA ALA A 210 -12.83 12.22 -7.49
C ALA A 210 -12.77 12.45 -5.97
N GLU A 211 -12.75 13.69 -5.52
CA GLU A 211 -12.63 14.06 -4.10
C GLU A 211 -13.92 13.82 -3.31
N PHE A 212 -15.06 13.75 -3.98
CA PHE A 212 -16.35 13.63 -3.31
C PHE A 212 -17.07 12.35 -3.69
N ASN A 213 -17.84 11.81 -2.76
CA ASN A 213 -18.77 10.74 -3.07
C ASN A 213 -19.81 11.27 -4.08
N SER A 214 -19.92 10.65 -5.24
CA SER A 214 -20.80 11.06 -6.32
C SER A 214 -21.52 9.85 -6.89
N ALA A 215 -22.80 10.04 -7.22
CA ALA A 215 -23.54 9.08 -8.03
C ALA A 215 -23.13 9.12 -9.51
N ASP A 216 -22.54 10.23 -9.96
CA ASP A 216 -21.97 10.34 -11.30
C ASP A 216 -20.64 9.59 -11.36
N PRO A 217 -20.29 8.98 -12.51
CA PRO A 217 -19.01 8.34 -12.70
C PRO A 217 -17.84 9.30 -12.43
N GLN A 218 -16.81 8.81 -11.75
CA GLN A 218 -15.60 9.59 -11.44
C GLN A 218 -14.46 9.28 -12.40
N GLN A 219 -14.60 8.25 -13.21
CA GLN A 219 -13.62 7.84 -14.22
C GLN A 219 -14.33 7.34 -15.48
N LEU A 220 -13.68 7.53 -16.63
CA LEU A 220 -14.10 6.96 -17.90
C LEU A 220 -13.15 5.81 -18.26
N LEU A 221 -13.72 4.65 -18.57
CA LEU A 221 -13.00 3.49 -19.07
C LEU A 221 -13.40 3.28 -20.53
N VAL A 222 -12.42 3.14 -21.41
CA VAL A 222 -12.66 2.86 -22.83
C VAL A 222 -12.33 1.40 -23.10
N LEU A 223 -13.33 0.64 -23.56
CA LEU A 223 -13.12 -0.73 -23.99
C LEU A 223 -12.43 -0.73 -25.36
N LEU A 224 -11.24 -1.30 -25.40
CA LEU A 224 -10.49 -1.52 -26.64
C LEU A 224 -10.90 -2.84 -27.30
N PRO A 225 -10.76 -2.98 -28.62
CA PRO A 225 -11.09 -4.23 -29.29
C PRO A 225 -10.11 -5.35 -28.97
N ASP A 226 -10.66 -6.42 -28.60
CA ASP A 226 -10.38 -7.85 -28.57
C ASP A 226 -9.00 -8.43 -28.26
N LYS A 227 -7.88 -7.86 -28.54
CA LYS A 227 -6.64 -8.62 -28.46
C LYS A 227 -5.69 -8.22 -27.34
N GLU A 228 -5.86 -7.07 -26.79
CA GLU A 228 -4.97 -6.57 -25.73
C GLU A 228 -5.53 -6.78 -24.33
N VAL A 229 -6.83 -6.99 -24.20
CA VAL A 229 -7.49 -7.21 -22.91
C VAL A 229 -7.27 -8.62 -22.36
N GLU A 230 -7.12 -9.63 -23.22
CA GLU A 230 -6.92 -11.02 -22.78
C GLU A 230 -5.58 -11.27 -22.07
N SER A 231 -4.57 -10.44 -22.30
CA SER A 231 -3.27 -10.58 -21.64
C SER A 231 -3.23 -10.06 -20.20
N PHE A 232 -4.27 -9.37 -19.77
CA PHE A 232 -4.36 -8.76 -18.44
C PHE A 232 -5.19 -9.54 -17.42
N ILE A 233 -5.89 -10.58 -17.85
CA ILE A 233 -6.68 -11.43 -16.96
C ILE A 233 -5.77 -12.53 -16.37
N GLY A 234 -4.77 -12.13 -15.63
CA GLY A 234 -3.83 -13.05 -15.01
C GLY A 234 -3.41 -12.69 -13.61
N ALA A 235 -4.04 -11.68 -13.02
CA ALA A 235 -3.77 -11.33 -11.63
C ALA A 235 -4.93 -11.77 -10.72
N PRO A 236 -4.65 -12.21 -9.50
CA PRO A 236 -5.62 -12.87 -8.61
C PRO A 236 -6.65 -11.94 -7.96
N TYR A 237 -6.98 -10.84 -8.58
CA TYR A 237 -8.02 -9.94 -8.08
C TYR A 237 -9.26 -10.12 -8.92
N ALA A 238 -10.33 -10.58 -8.30
CA ALA A 238 -11.66 -10.75 -8.89
C ALA A 238 -12.27 -9.39 -9.26
N GLY A 239 -11.77 -8.77 -10.32
CA GLY A 239 -12.26 -7.52 -10.89
C GLY A 239 -11.76 -7.39 -12.31
N SER A 240 -12.67 -7.10 -13.22
CA SER A 240 -12.30 -6.81 -14.60
C SER A 240 -11.57 -5.47 -14.65
N TYR A 241 -10.32 -5.45 -15.09
CA TYR A 241 -9.55 -4.22 -15.30
C TYR A 241 -9.72 -3.74 -16.73
N TYR A 242 -9.90 -2.43 -16.88
CA TYR A 242 -10.05 -1.78 -18.17
C TYR A 242 -8.95 -0.74 -18.35
N TYR A 243 -8.38 -0.68 -19.54
CA TYR A 243 -7.32 0.26 -19.90
C TYR A 243 -7.83 1.52 -20.56
N PHE A 244 -7.15 2.63 -20.29
CA PHE A 244 -7.25 3.85 -21.09
C PHE A 244 -6.13 3.90 -22.10
N SER A 245 -6.44 3.95 -23.38
CA SER A 245 -5.55 4.58 -24.34
C SER A 245 -6.04 6.00 -24.59
N GLY A 246 -5.53 6.93 -23.83
CA GLY A 246 -5.52 8.33 -24.24
C GLY A 246 -4.48 8.45 -25.34
N ALA A 247 -4.83 9.08 -26.45
CA ALA A 247 -3.98 9.18 -27.62
C ALA A 247 -2.50 9.41 -27.29
N GLY A 248 -1.68 8.43 -27.54
CA GLY A 248 -0.26 8.59 -27.80
C GLY A 248 0.71 8.49 -26.62
N ASN A 249 0.33 8.00 -25.46
CA ASN A 249 1.30 7.75 -24.38
C ASN A 249 1.25 6.30 -23.94
N ASP A 250 2.38 5.62 -24.12
CA ASP A 250 2.64 4.27 -23.65
C ASP A 250 2.49 4.17 -22.12
N LEU A 251 1.29 3.91 -21.66
CA LEU A 251 1.05 3.43 -20.30
C LEU A 251 1.30 1.93 -20.15
N ASP A 252 1.57 1.25 -21.26
CA ASP A 252 1.75 -0.21 -21.33
C ASP A 252 2.91 -0.73 -20.52
N ASN A 253 3.95 0.06 -20.29
CA ASN A 253 5.18 -0.43 -19.69
C ASN A 253 5.31 -0.23 -18.19
N SER A 254 4.47 0.56 -17.57
CA SER A 254 4.58 0.84 -16.13
C SER A 254 3.78 -0.11 -15.23
N MET A 255 2.83 -0.86 -15.80
CA MET A 255 1.96 -1.77 -15.04
C MET A 255 2.29 -3.25 -15.21
N THR A 256 3.31 -3.61 -15.98
CA THR A 256 3.72 -5.01 -16.21
C THR A 256 5.00 -5.38 -15.46
N ARG A 257 5.39 -4.63 -14.45
CA ARG A 257 6.57 -4.98 -13.63
C ARG A 257 6.24 -5.03 -12.16
#